data_75b7727879d1db3c57186692112d7b21
#
_entry.id   75b7727879d1db3c57186692112d7b21
#
_cell.length_a   1.000
_cell.length_b   1.000
_cell.length_c   1.000
_cell.angle_alpha   90.00
_cell.angle_beta   90.00
_cell.angle_gamma   90.00
#
_symmetry.space_group_name_H-M   'P 1'
#
loop_
_entity.id
_entity.type
_entity.pdbx_description
1 polymer ?
#
loop_
_entity_poly.entity_id
_entity_poly.type
_entity_poly.pdbx_seq_one_letter_code
_entity_poly.pdbx_strand_id
1 'polypeptide(L)'
;MSQWLPIKTTLNDTALVGQQVTVKGWLRSKRDSKAGISFLAVHDGTCFDPIQAVVPNTLSNYEAEVLGLSTGCALEVTGELVASQGQGQSVEIQANAVVVVGGVDDPEAYPIAKKRHTFEYLRTQAHLRTRTNTFGAITRVRHVMARAIHEFFNGEGFYWVNTPIITASDCEGAGELFRVSNLDWNNLPRRSDGRVDAEQDFFGADAFLTVSGQLAVETHCLSMSKVYTFGPTFRAENSHTSRHLAEFWMVEPEIAFATLDDDAALAEALLKHVISAVLNDCSDDMAFFQQRVDDTVLSRLQGIVDHNFERMTYSEAIKILENCGEKFEYPVSWGIDMASEHERYLAEKHVGRPIVVTDYPKEIKAFYMRLNDDERTVAAMDVLAPGIGEIIGGSQREERLDVLDARMDDQLKEDLWWYRDLRRYGTVPHAGFGLGFERLLAYVTGMENVRDVIPFPRTPGHAEF
;
A
#
# COMPACT_ATOMS: atom_id res chain seq x y z
N MET A 1 -10.04 27.23 23.93
CA MET A 1 -8.91 26.34 23.61
C MET A 1 -7.87 27.18 22.89
N SER A 2 -6.64 27.28 23.39
CA SER A 2 -5.56 27.93 22.64
C SER A 2 -5.40 27.17 21.32
N GLN A 3 -5.62 27.86 20.20
CA GLN A 3 -5.57 27.26 18.88
C GLN A 3 -4.09 27.08 18.53
N TRP A 4 -3.58 25.86 18.64
CA TRP A 4 -2.26 25.52 18.10
C TRP A 4 -2.36 25.31 16.58
N LEU A 5 -1.28 25.61 15.88
CA LEU A 5 -1.20 25.48 14.43
C LEU A 5 -0.37 24.25 14.04
N PRO A 6 -0.78 23.49 13.00
CA PRO A 6 0.07 22.47 12.39
C PRO A 6 1.37 23.08 11.87
N ILE A 7 2.47 22.35 12.01
CA ILE A 7 3.80 22.79 11.54
C ILE A 7 3.78 23.02 10.03
N LYS A 8 3.08 22.19 9.25
CA LYS A 8 2.89 22.41 7.81
C LYS A 8 2.29 23.79 7.52
N THR A 9 1.26 24.19 8.24
CA THR A 9 0.63 25.51 8.08
C THR A 9 1.59 26.63 8.50
N THR A 10 2.29 26.47 9.62
CA THR A 10 3.22 27.47 10.15
C THR A 10 4.40 27.73 9.21
N LEU A 11 4.89 26.66 8.51
CA LEU A 11 6.00 26.79 7.55
C LEU A 11 5.58 27.44 6.22
N ASN A 12 4.32 27.28 5.80
CA ASN A 12 3.88 27.65 4.45
C ASN A 12 3.02 28.92 4.39
N ASP A 13 2.42 29.34 5.51
CA ASP A 13 1.58 30.55 5.54
C ASP A 13 2.40 31.78 5.90
N THR A 14 2.81 32.52 4.88
CA THR A 14 3.59 33.77 5.03
C THR A 14 2.87 34.89 5.78
N ALA A 15 1.52 34.82 5.86
CA ALA A 15 0.74 35.81 6.62
C ALA A 15 0.93 35.67 8.14
N LEU A 16 1.47 34.54 8.60
CA LEU A 16 1.77 34.32 10.02
C LEU A 16 3.08 34.96 10.48
N VAL A 17 3.93 35.43 9.56
CA VAL A 17 5.19 36.12 9.92
C VAL A 17 4.88 37.41 10.69
N GLY A 18 5.52 37.62 11.83
CA GLY A 18 5.28 38.68 12.78
C GLY A 18 4.12 38.42 13.77
N GLN A 19 3.48 37.26 13.69
CA GLN A 19 2.40 36.89 14.60
C GLN A 19 2.88 35.92 15.68
N GLN A 20 2.18 35.88 16.81
CA GLN A 20 2.33 34.88 17.86
C GLN A 20 1.70 33.58 17.38
N VAL A 21 2.49 32.53 17.37
CA VAL A 21 2.05 31.16 17.02
C VAL A 21 2.33 30.18 18.16
N THR A 22 1.53 29.14 18.25
CA THR A 22 1.79 28.01 19.13
C THR A 22 1.81 26.75 18.28
N VAL A 23 2.90 25.97 18.37
CA VAL A 23 3.04 24.65 17.75
C VAL A 23 3.22 23.56 18.83
N LYS A 24 2.79 22.35 18.52
CA LYS A 24 2.97 21.16 19.38
C LYS A 24 3.62 20.07 18.57
N GLY A 25 4.51 19.30 19.20
CA GLY A 25 5.17 18.22 18.49
C GLY A 25 6.27 17.56 19.31
N TRP A 26 7.09 16.78 18.65
CA TRP A 26 8.18 16.04 19.25
C TRP A 26 9.53 16.63 18.82
N LEU A 27 10.45 16.73 19.77
CA LEU A 27 11.80 17.21 19.56
C LEU A 27 12.59 16.20 18.70
N ARG A 28 13.01 16.63 17.51
CA ARG A 28 13.84 15.84 16.60
C ARG A 28 15.32 16.02 16.86
N SER A 29 15.71 17.23 17.18
CA SER A 29 17.09 17.55 17.59
C SER A 29 17.14 18.84 18.36
N LYS A 30 18.14 18.94 19.25
CA LYS A 30 18.49 20.11 20.01
C LYS A 30 19.93 20.49 19.77
N ARG A 31 20.22 21.77 19.75
CA ARG A 31 21.57 22.32 19.71
C ARG A 31 21.65 23.53 20.61
N ASP A 32 22.58 23.51 21.55
CA ASP A 32 22.84 24.63 22.44
C ASP A 32 23.99 25.50 21.90
N SER A 33 23.82 26.82 21.94
CA SER A 33 24.83 27.81 21.58
C SER A 33 25.56 28.30 22.83
N LYS A 34 26.83 28.65 22.69
CA LYS A 34 27.61 29.30 23.75
C LYS A 34 27.06 30.69 24.16
N ALA A 35 26.17 31.25 23.33
CA ALA A 35 25.51 32.54 23.63
C ALA A 35 24.26 32.37 24.53
N GLY A 36 24.00 31.20 25.09
CA GLY A 36 22.84 30.94 25.95
C GLY A 36 21.52 30.87 25.17
N ILE A 37 21.54 30.24 24.01
CA ILE A 37 20.37 30.02 23.16
C ILE A 37 20.31 28.53 22.80
N SER A 38 19.13 27.93 22.94
CA SER A 38 18.86 26.56 22.43
C SER A 38 18.05 26.62 21.14
N PHE A 39 18.44 25.83 20.15
CA PHE A 39 17.72 25.62 18.89
C PHE A 39 17.02 24.27 18.97
N LEU A 40 15.70 24.29 18.94
CA LEU A 40 14.85 23.10 19.01
C LEU A 40 14.21 22.85 17.65
N ALA A 41 14.48 21.70 17.05
CA ALA A 41 13.77 21.25 15.84
C ALA A 41 12.54 20.44 16.26
N VAL A 42 11.35 21.03 16.14
CA VAL A 42 10.07 20.42 16.55
C VAL A 42 9.31 19.94 15.32
N HIS A 43 8.74 18.74 15.42
CA HIS A 43 8.05 18.06 14.33
C HIS A 43 6.75 17.42 14.81
N ASP A 44 5.65 17.64 14.10
CA ASP A 44 4.31 17.12 14.44
C ASP A 44 3.80 16.03 13.47
N GLY A 45 4.59 15.67 12.47
CA GLY A 45 4.22 14.67 11.46
C GLY A 45 3.47 15.22 10.25
N THR A 46 3.00 16.46 10.28
CA THR A 46 2.14 17.04 9.21
C THR A 46 2.87 17.36 7.91
N CYS A 47 4.20 17.48 7.93
CA CYS A 47 5.05 17.72 6.76
C CYS A 47 6.43 17.06 6.94
N PHE A 48 7.30 17.19 5.96
CA PHE A 48 8.64 16.57 6.01
C PHE A 48 9.58 17.32 6.94
N ASP A 49 9.61 18.65 6.87
CA ASP A 49 10.53 19.47 7.63
C ASP A 49 10.03 19.79 9.04
N PRO A 50 10.92 19.79 10.05
CA PRO A 50 10.61 20.33 11.37
C PRO A 50 10.64 21.86 11.34
N ILE A 51 9.94 22.50 12.27
CA ILE A 51 10.12 23.94 12.53
C ILE A 51 11.20 24.16 13.57
N GLN A 52 12.07 25.14 13.36
CA GLN A 52 13.05 25.55 14.35
C GLN A 52 12.42 26.54 15.35
N ALA A 53 12.62 26.28 16.64
CA ALA A 53 12.37 27.24 17.69
C ALA A 53 13.69 27.72 18.28
N VAL A 54 13.86 29.05 18.37
CA VAL A 54 15.00 29.72 18.99
C VAL A 54 14.60 30.08 20.41
N VAL A 55 15.20 29.42 21.39
CA VAL A 55 14.82 29.52 22.81
C VAL A 55 15.90 30.25 23.59
N PRO A 56 15.65 31.46 24.10
CA PRO A 56 16.62 32.23 24.85
C PRO A 56 16.72 31.73 26.30
N ASN A 57 17.89 31.90 26.93
CA ASN A 57 18.14 31.55 28.32
C ASN A 57 17.38 32.45 29.33
N THR A 58 16.67 33.45 28.87
CA THR A 58 15.83 34.31 29.69
C THR A 58 14.49 33.69 30.10
N LEU A 59 14.12 32.53 29.51
CA LEU A 59 12.93 31.78 29.92
C LEU A 59 13.11 31.25 31.35
N SER A 60 12.08 31.38 32.17
CA SER A 60 12.13 31.00 33.58
C SER A 60 12.43 29.52 33.84
N ASN A 61 12.06 28.65 32.89
CA ASN A 61 12.30 27.21 32.95
C ASN A 61 13.49 26.74 32.07
N TYR A 62 14.29 27.67 31.55
CA TYR A 62 15.37 27.34 30.65
C TYR A 62 16.38 26.36 31.25
N GLU A 63 16.92 26.67 32.45
CA GLU A 63 17.90 25.84 33.10
C GLU A 63 17.30 24.53 33.66
N ALA A 64 16.07 24.60 34.20
CA ALA A 64 15.43 23.48 34.85
C ALA A 64 14.86 22.45 33.87
N GLU A 65 14.39 22.88 32.69
CA GLU A 65 13.67 22.02 31.74
C GLU A 65 14.31 22.01 30.37
N VAL A 66 14.53 23.21 29.74
CA VAL A 66 14.97 23.29 28.33
C VAL A 66 16.36 22.70 28.12
N LEU A 67 17.30 22.93 29.03
CA LEU A 67 18.65 22.36 28.93
C LEU A 67 18.64 20.82 29.04
N GLY A 68 17.71 20.25 29.78
CA GLY A 68 17.54 18.80 29.94
C GLY A 68 16.81 18.10 28.80
N LEU A 69 16.27 18.82 27.81
CA LEU A 69 15.53 18.22 26.72
C LEU A 69 16.39 17.32 25.84
N SER A 70 15.85 16.16 25.52
CA SER A 70 16.43 15.15 24.61
C SER A 70 15.54 14.85 23.43
N THR A 71 16.09 14.22 22.39
CA THR A 71 15.30 13.74 21.25
C THR A 71 14.15 12.85 21.73
N GLY A 72 12.95 13.11 21.21
CA GLY A 72 11.73 12.38 21.55
C GLY A 72 10.83 13.05 22.59
N CYS A 73 11.30 14.07 23.32
CA CYS A 73 10.44 14.84 24.21
C CYS A 73 9.28 15.50 23.44
N ALA A 74 8.09 15.47 24.02
CA ALA A 74 6.92 16.16 23.50
C ALA A 74 6.86 17.61 24.05
N LEU A 75 6.67 18.58 23.19
CA LEU A 75 6.75 20.01 23.50
C LEU A 75 5.54 20.77 22.97
N GLU A 76 5.20 21.84 23.69
CA GLU A 76 4.42 22.96 23.19
C GLU A 76 5.34 24.19 23.17
N VAL A 77 5.44 24.85 22.02
CA VAL A 77 6.29 26.01 21.82
C VAL A 77 5.44 27.19 21.37
N THR A 78 5.50 28.30 22.07
CA THR A 78 4.81 29.54 21.71
C THR A 78 5.85 30.63 21.50
N GLY A 79 5.66 31.44 20.46
CA GLY A 79 6.56 32.55 20.16
C GLY A 79 6.15 33.28 18.88
N GLU A 80 6.90 34.36 18.57
CA GLU A 80 6.73 35.12 17.33
C GLU A 80 7.34 34.33 16.15
N LEU A 81 6.57 34.12 15.07
CA LEU A 81 7.08 33.57 13.84
C LEU A 81 7.83 34.68 13.06
N VAL A 82 9.09 34.41 12.77
CA VAL A 82 9.95 35.38 12.07
C VAL A 82 10.61 34.76 10.85
N ALA A 83 11.05 35.58 9.90
CA ALA A 83 11.91 35.09 8.81
C ALA A 83 13.21 34.56 9.40
N SER A 84 13.59 33.33 9.02
CA SER A 84 14.81 32.72 9.53
C SER A 84 16.07 33.38 8.94
N GLN A 85 17.09 33.54 9.77
CA GLN A 85 18.45 33.91 9.33
C GLN A 85 19.32 32.69 9.04
N GLY A 86 18.82 31.48 9.35
CA GLY A 86 19.52 30.22 9.13
C GLY A 86 19.42 29.71 7.68
N GLN A 87 20.40 28.91 7.25
CA GLN A 87 20.29 28.23 5.97
C GLN A 87 19.37 27.02 6.06
N GLY A 88 18.56 26.80 5.02
CA GLY A 88 17.72 25.61 4.88
C GLY A 88 16.32 25.71 5.51
N GLN A 89 15.92 26.89 5.98
CA GLN A 89 14.56 27.14 6.49
C GLN A 89 14.12 28.59 6.18
N SER A 90 12.85 28.79 5.88
CA SER A 90 12.30 30.10 5.54
C SER A 90 11.89 30.91 6.77
N VAL A 91 11.37 30.23 7.78
CA VAL A 91 10.85 30.85 9.02
C VAL A 91 11.33 30.07 10.25
N GLU A 92 11.30 30.76 11.41
CA GLU A 92 11.58 30.16 12.72
C GLU A 92 10.74 30.80 13.80
N ILE A 93 10.54 30.13 14.94
CA ILE A 93 9.81 30.67 16.09
C ILE A 93 10.81 31.28 17.09
N GLN A 94 10.71 32.56 17.36
CA GLN A 94 11.37 33.19 18.50
C GLN A 94 10.55 32.92 19.76
N ALA A 95 10.95 31.85 20.47
CA ALA A 95 10.15 31.32 21.56
C ALA A 95 10.12 32.26 22.78
N ASN A 96 8.93 32.51 23.30
CA ASN A 96 8.70 33.19 24.57
C ASN A 96 8.09 32.25 25.63
N ALA A 97 7.67 31.05 25.23
CA ALA A 97 7.29 29.97 26.15
C ALA A 97 7.60 28.61 25.54
N VAL A 98 8.09 27.67 26.36
CA VAL A 98 8.28 26.27 26.06
C VAL A 98 7.69 25.43 27.21
N VAL A 99 6.75 24.55 26.90
CA VAL A 99 6.17 23.63 27.88
C VAL A 99 6.59 22.21 27.51
N VAL A 100 7.18 21.51 28.46
CA VAL A 100 7.50 20.09 28.33
C VAL A 100 6.24 19.29 28.67
N VAL A 101 5.60 18.72 27.64
CA VAL A 101 4.37 17.93 27.79
C VAL A 101 4.68 16.51 28.20
N GLY A 102 5.77 15.94 27.64
CA GLY A 102 6.24 14.58 27.98
C GLY A 102 7.75 14.48 27.80
N GLY A 103 8.41 14.02 28.85
CA GLY A 103 9.85 13.75 28.84
C GLY A 103 10.19 12.39 28.20
N VAL A 104 11.48 12.10 28.16
CA VAL A 104 12.06 10.79 27.84
C VAL A 104 12.77 10.29 29.10
N ASP A 105 12.33 9.16 29.65
CA ASP A 105 12.83 8.65 30.94
C ASP A 105 14.33 8.33 30.90
N ASP A 106 14.77 7.65 29.83
CA ASP A 106 16.19 7.35 29.59
C ASP A 106 16.57 7.79 28.17
N PRO A 107 17.17 8.97 28.01
CA PRO A 107 17.58 9.48 26.71
C PRO A 107 18.64 8.62 26.01
N GLU A 108 19.45 7.86 26.73
CA GLU A 108 20.47 6.98 26.15
C GLU A 108 19.87 5.69 25.61
N ALA A 109 18.81 5.20 26.25
CA ALA A 109 18.05 4.03 25.80
C ALA A 109 17.02 4.37 24.68
N TYR A 110 16.79 5.64 24.35
CA TYR A 110 15.82 6.03 23.33
C TYR A 110 16.16 5.41 21.95
N PRO A 111 15.32 4.49 21.42
CA PRO A 111 15.71 3.65 20.28
C PRO A 111 15.82 4.41 18.96
N ILE A 112 15.12 5.55 18.80
CA ILE A 112 15.11 6.37 17.59
C ILE A 112 16.05 7.58 17.76
N ALA A 113 17.28 7.33 18.11
CA ALA A 113 18.30 8.37 18.23
C ALA A 113 18.61 9.01 16.87
N LYS A 114 19.20 10.24 16.89
CA LYS A 114 19.62 10.99 15.71
C LYS A 114 20.83 10.34 15.02
N LYS A 115 20.66 9.15 14.45
CA LYS A 115 21.63 8.43 13.64
C LYS A 115 20.90 7.64 12.55
N ARG A 116 21.62 7.16 11.54
CA ARG A 116 21.06 6.23 10.56
C ARG A 116 20.82 4.88 11.24
N HIS A 117 19.59 4.39 11.11
CA HIS A 117 19.20 3.04 11.51
C HIS A 117 18.96 2.17 10.28
N THR A 118 19.23 0.87 10.38
CA THR A 118 18.85 -0.07 9.32
C THR A 118 17.35 -0.33 9.35
N PHE A 119 16.77 -0.73 8.22
CA PHE A 119 15.35 -1.06 8.16
C PHE A 119 15.02 -2.29 9.00
N GLU A 120 15.92 -3.28 9.08
CA GLU A 120 15.79 -4.45 9.96
C GLU A 120 15.62 -4.03 11.42
N TYR A 121 16.48 -3.15 11.91
CA TYR A 121 16.35 -2.61 13.26
C TYR A 121 15.02 -1.86 13.44
N LEU A 122 14.64 -1.02 12.48
CA LEU A 122 13.40 -0.25 12.58
C LEU A 122 12.14 -1.13 12.54
N ARG A 123 12.20 -2.33 11.95
CA ARG A 123 11.11 -3.32 12.05
C ARG A 123 10.92 -3.81 13.48
N THR A 124 12.00 -3.97 14.26
CA THR A 124 11.89 -4.33 15.68
C THR A 124 11.41 -3.16 16.55
N GLN A 125 11.35 -1.95 15.99
CA GLN A 125 10.85 -0.73 16.64
C GLN A 125 9.62 -0.17 15.92
N ALA A 126 8.75 -1.05 15.40
CA ALA A 126 7.64 -0.65 14.53
C ALA A 126 6.73 0.40 15.17
N HIS A 127 6.49 0.33 16.49
CA HIS A 127 5.69 1.27 17.27
C HIS A 127 6.29 2.69 17.38
N LEU A 128 7.59 2.87 17.11
CA LEU A 128 8.29 4.16 17.18
C LEU A 128 8.87 4.60 15.82
N ARG A 129 8.98 3.70 14.83
CA ARG A 129 9.69 3.99 13.57
C ARG A 129 9.10 5.14 12.77
N THR A 130 7.82 5.48 12.95
CA THR A 130 7.17 6.65 12.33
C THR A 130 7.79 7.98 12.78
N ARG A 131 8.54 7.99 13.88
CA ARG A 131 9.32 9.14 14.32
C ARG A 131 10.57 9.39 13.46
N THR A 132 10.90 8.51 12.53
CA THR A 132 11.98 8.74 11.52
C THR A 132 11.43 9.47 10.30
N ASN A 133 12.31 10.15 9.56
CA ASN A 133 11.92 10.83 8.33
C ASN A 133 11.35 9.86 7.30
N THR A 134 11.99 8.70 7.11
CA THR A 134 11.57 7.69 6.14
C THR A 134 10.16 7.20 6.42
N PHE A 135 9.87 6.76 7.65
CA PHE A 135 8.55 6.20 7.97
C PHE A 135 7.48 7.26 8.16
N GLY A 136 7.85 8.49 8.52
CA GLY A 136 6.94 9.63 8.46
C GLY A 136 6.53 9.96 7.03
N ALA A 137 7.50 9.99 6.09
CA ALA A 137 7.25 10.18 4.67
C ALA A 137 6.38 9.06 4.07
N ILE A 138 6.70 7.79 4.35
CA ILE A 138 5.87 6.63 3.93
C ILE A 138 4.42 6.79 4.41
N THR A 139 4.22 7.21 5.66
CA THR A 139 2.87 7.38 6.23
C THR A 139 2.08 8.47 5.51
N ARG A 140 2.71 9.61 5.16
CA ARG A 140 2.06 10.69 4.40
C ARG A 140 1.75 10.26 2.97
N VAL A 141 2.69 9.62 2.28
CA VAL A 141 2.46 9.09 0.92
C VAL A 141 1.35 8.03 0.93
N ARG A 142 1.36 7.09 1.89
CA ARG A 142 0.28 6.10 2.08
C ARG A 142 -1.09 6.77 2.23
N HIS A 143 -1.16 7.82 3.06
CA HIS A 143 -2.41 8.57 3.26
C HIS A 143 -2.90 9.23 1.96
N VAL A 144 -2.01 9.90 1.22
CA VAL A 144 -2.37 10.56 -0.06
C VAL A 144 -2.80 9.53 -1.09
N MET A 145 -2.11 8.40 -1.20
CA MET A 145 -2.50 7.32 -2.12
C MET A 145 -3.88 6.76 -1.81
N ALA A 146 -4.16 6.47 -0.52
CA ALA A 146 -5.47 5.94 -0.12
C ALA A 146 -6.61 6.94 -0.42
N ARG A 147 -6.40 8.22 -0.13
CA ARG A 147 -7.33 9.28 -0.48
C ARG A 147 -7.55 9.36 -2.00
N ALA A 148 -6.47 9.39 -2.78
CA ALA A 148 -6.54 9.48 -4.24
C ALA A 148 -7.28 8.29 -4.88
N ILE A 149 -7.12 7.07 -4.34
CA ILE A 149 -7.88 5.89 -4.77
C ILE A 149 -9.39 6.12 -4.56
N HIS A 150 -9.81 6.56 -3.37
CA HIS A 150 -11.22 6.85 -3.11
C HIS A 150 -11.75 8.01 -3.95
N GLU A 151 -10.97 9.07 -4.14
CA GLU A 151 -11.33 10.21 -4.99
C GLU A 151 -11.52 9.79 -6.45
N PHE A 152 -10.62 8.96 -6.99
CA PHE A 152 -10.70 8.43 -8.34
C PHE A 152 -11.99 7.64 -8.55
N PHE A 153 -12.22 6.62 -7.75
CA PHE A 153 -13.39 5.78 -7.91
C PHE A 153 -14.70 6.53 -7.68
N ASN A 154 -14.74 7.43 -6.71
CA ASN A 154 -15.92 8.27 -6.51
C ASN A 154 -16.17 9.20 -7.71
N GLY A 155 -15.12 9.78 -8.29
CA GLY A 155 -15.20 10.62 -9.49
C GLY A 155 -15.70 9.87 -10.73
N GLU A 156 -15.32 8.59 -10.86
CA GLU A 156 -15.77 7.69 -11.94
C GLU A 156 -17.15 7.05 -11.68
N GLY A 157 -17.81 7.37 -10.57
CA GLY A 157 -19.16 6.90 -10.23
C GLY A 157 -19.22 5.49 -9.64
N PHE A 158 -18.12 5.00 -9.05
CA PHE A 158 -18.08 3.72 -8.35
C PHE A 158 -18.59 3.84 -6.93
N TYR A 159 -19.22 2.78 -6.43
CA TYR A 159 -19.56 2.60 -5.02
C TYR A 159 -18.53 1.75 -4.31
N TRP A 160 -18.05 2.23 -3.15
CA TRP A 160 -17.22 1.41 -2.27
C TRP A 160 -18.07 0.39 -1.52
N VAL A 161 -17.66 -0.87 -1.60
CA VAL A 161 -18.30 -2.00 -0.93
C VAL A 161 -17.36 -2.59 0.11
N ASN A 162 -17.85 -2.70 1.34
CA ASN A 162 -17.13 -3.37 2.42
C ASN A 162 -17.38 -4.88 2.35
N THR A 163 -16.52 -5.60 1.63
CA THR A 163 -16.61 -7.06 1.54
C THR A 163 -16.15 -7.73 2.84
N PRO A 164 -16.74 -8.91 3.21
CA PRO A 164 -16.32 -9.60 4.42
C PRO A 164 -14.87 -10.07 4.36
N ILE A 165 -14.15 -9.93 5.47
CA ILE A 165 -12.80 -10.50 5.63
C ILE A 165 -12.82 -11.92 6.19
N ILE A 166 -13.93 -12.37 6.78
CA ILE A 166 -14.16 -13.76 7.19
C ILE A 166 -15.04 -14.40 6.13
N THR A 167 -14.59 -15.50 5.57
CA THR A 167 -15.26 -16.20 4.47
C THR A 167 -15.29 -17.71 4.72
N ALA A 168 -16.31 -18.39 4.18
CA ALA A 168 -16.35 -19.85 4.09
C ALA A 168 -15.83 -20.38 2.74
N SER A 169 -15.45 -19.49 1.80
CA SER A 169 -15.08 -19.85 0.44
C SER A 169 -13.62 -19.52 0.15
N ASP A 170 -12.92 -20.40 -0.53
CA ASP A 170 -11.60 -20.16 -1.13
C ASP A 170 -11.81 -19.66 -2.56
N CYS A 171 -11.56 -18.36 -2.80
CA CYS A 171 -11.77 -17.74 -4.11
C CYS A 171 -10.64 -18.02 -5.12
N GLU A 172 -9.45 -18.37 -4.66
CA GLU A 172 -8.29 -18.63 -5.53
C GLU A 172 -7.94 -20.12 -5.66
N GLY A 173 -8.52 -20.98 -4.81
CA GLY A 173 -8.22 -22.44 -4.78
C GLY A 173 -6.79 -22.75 -4.36
N ALA A 174 -6.08 -21.80 -3.76
CA ALA A 174 -4.66 -21.86 -3.48
C ALA A 174 -4.32 -22.52 -2.14
N GLY A 175 -5.29 -22.87 -1.31
CA GLY A 175 -5.12 -23.68 -0.09
C GLY A 175 -4.33 -23.06 1.06
N GLU A 176 -3.84 -21.82 0.93
CA GLU A 176 -3.02 -21.17 1.96
C GLU A 176 -3.83 -20.11 2.74
N LEU A 177 -4.93 -20.56 3.34
CA LEU A 177 -5.85 -19.74 4.10
C LEU A 177 -5.53 -19.76 5.60
N PHE A 178 -5.61 -18.61 6.26
CA PHE A 178 -5.66 -18.56 7.71
C PHE A 178 -7.04 -19.00 8.19
N ARG A 179 -7.11 -20.08 8.98
CA ARG A 179 -8.35 -20.54 9.60
C ARG A 179 -8.78 -19.61 10.73
N VAL A 180 -10.06 -19.26 10.77
CA VAL A 180 -10.71 -18.54 11.86
C VAL A 180 -11.50 -19.54 12.69
N SER A 181 -11.14 -19.72 13.96
CA SER A 181 -11.77 -20.68 14.85
C SER A 181 -11.74 -20.17 16.30
N ASN A 182 -12.78 -20.49 17.08
CA ASN A 182 -12.81 -20.26 18.53
C ASN A 182 -12.78 -21.56 19.33
N LEU A 183 -12.51 -22.69 18.69
CA LEU A 183 -12.39 -23.98 19.39
C LEU A 183 -11.17 -23.98 20.34
N ASP A 184 -11.35 -24.65 21.48
CA ASP A 184 -10.26 -24.89 22.41
C ASP A 184 -9.26 -25.89 21.84
N TRP A 185 -8.04 -25.43 21.55
CA TRP A 185 -6.95 -26.25 21.00
C TRP A 185 -6.57 -27.44 21.87
N ASN A 186 -6.84 -27.39 23.20
CA ASN A 186 -6.58 -28.48 24.14
C ASN A 186 -7.73 -29.51 24.18
N ASN A 187 -8.91 -29.16 23.65
CA ASN A 187 -10.10 -30.01 23.69
C ASN A 187 -10.91 -29.85 22.40
N LEU A 188 -10.31 -30.25 21.27
CA LEU A 188 -10.97 -30.18 19.97
C LEU A 188 -12.10 -31.18 19.85
N PRO A 189 -13.33 -30.78 19.50
CA PRO A 189 -14.42 -31.69 19.16
C PRO A 189 -14.05 -32.49 17.91
N ARG A 190 -14.35 -33.78 17.91
CA ARG A 190 -14.01 -34.66 16.78
C ARG A 190 -15.22 -35.46 16.32
N ARG A 191 -15.34 -35.61 15.01
CA ARG A 191 -16.28 -36.53 14.36
C ARG A 191 -15.82 -37.96 14.55
N SER A 192 -16.68 -38.90 14.17
CA SER A 192 -16.41 -40.36 14.26
C SER A 192 -15.21 -40.79 13.40
N ASP A 193 -14.86 -40.05 12.36
CA ASP A 193 -13.71 -40.29 11.48
C ASP A 193 -12.38 -39.70 12.03
N GLY A 194 -12.42 -39.04 13.21
CA GLY A 194 -11.28 -38.44 13.86
C GLY A 194 -10.96 -37.00 13.43
N ARG A 195 -11.64 -36.46 12.42
CA ARG A 195 -11.48 -35.07 11.99
C ARG A 195 -12.09 -34.12 13.00
N VAL A 196 -11.59 -32.87 13.04
CA VAL A 196 -12.20 -31.82 13.84
C VAL A 196 -13.63 -31.57 13.35
N ASP A 197 -14.55 -31.45 14.29
CA ASP A 197 -15.95 -31.20 14.00
C ASP A 197 -16.23 -29.69 13.93
N ALA A 198 -16.13 -29.12 12.74
CA ALA A 198 -16.33 -27.70 12.50
C ALA A 198 -17.79 -27.24 12.72
N GLU A 199 -18.78 -28.16 12.80
CA GLU A 199 -20.16 -27.80 13.14
C GLU A 199 -20.29 -27.29 14.58
N GLN A 200 -19.32 -27.61 15.44
CA GLN A 200 -19.25 -27.11 16.82
C GLN A 200 -18.43 -25.83 16.96
N ASP A 201 -17.86 -25.31 15.88
CA ASP A 201 -17.18 -24.01 15.87
C ASP A 201 -18.17 -22.85 15.78
N PHE A 202 -17.69 -21.62 15.97
CA PHE A 202 -18.51 -20.40 16.05
C PHE A 202 -19.47 -20.22 14.86
N PHE A 203 -18.99 -20.49 13.64
CA PHE A 203 -19.78 -20.34 12.42
C PHE A 203 -20.53 -21.62 12.00
N GLY A 204 -20.36 -22.70 12.73
CA GLY A 204 -20.95 -24.00 12.38
C GLY A 204 -20.37 -24.63 11.11
N ALA A 205 -19.26 -24.10 10.60
CA ALA A 205 -18.54 -24.54 9.41
C ALA A 205 -17.09 -24.04 9.47
N ASP A 206 -16.25 -24.53 8.57
CA ASP A 206 -14.90 -23.98 8.38
C ASP A 206 -14.99 -22.52 7.91
N ALA A 207 -14.22 -21.64 8.57
CA ALA A 207 -14.14 -20.23 8.22
C ALA A 207 -12.66 -19.80 8.13
N PHE A 208 -12.40 -18.83 7.27
CA PHE A 208 -11.06 -18.40 6.92
C PHE A 208 -10.98 -16.88 6.80
N LEU A 209 -9.77 -16.32 6.88
CA LEU A 209 -9.51 -14.96 6.44
C LEU A 209 -9.40 -14.93 4.90
N THR A 210 -10.06 -13.97 4.27
CA THR A 210 -10.13 -13.88 2.80
C THR A 210 -8.78 -13.55 2.16
N VAL A 211 -8.52 -14.13 0.99
CA VAL A 211 -7.38 -13.79 0.12
C VAL A 211 -7.71 -12.69 -0.89
N SER A 212 -9.02 -12.42 -1.12
CA SER A 212 -9.51 -11.41 -2.07
C SER A 212 -10.99 -11.10 -1.77
N GLY A 213 -11.41 -9.87 -1.99
CA GLY A 213 -12.82 -9.46 -1.93
C GLY A 213 -13.56 -9.63 -3.26
N GLN A 214 -12.89 -10.08 -4.34
CA GLN A 214 -13.42 -10.10 -5.70
C GLN A 214 -14.77 -10.81 -5.82
N LEU A 215 -14.88 -12.08 -5.43
CA LEU A 215 -16.11 -12.84 -5.63
C LEU A 215 -17.31 -12.22 -4.90
N ALA A 216 -17.07 -11.67 -3.70
CA ALA A 216 -18.10 -10.99 -2.92
C ALA A 216 -18.51 -9.66 -3.57
N VAL A 217 -17.57 -8.88 -4.11
CA VAL A 217 -17.88 -7.58 -4.73
C VAL A 217 -18.57 -7.74 -6.10
N GLU A 218 -18.32 -8.84 -6.83
CA GLU A 218 -19.04 -9.17 -8.06
C GLU A 218 -20.56 -9.25 -7.85
N THR A 219 -21.02 -9.67 -6.66
CA THR A 219 -22.46 -9.68 -6.34
C THR A 219 -23.09 -8.29 -6.40
N HIS A 220 -22.35 -7.28 -5.97
CA HIS A 220 -22.77 -5.89 -6.01
C HIS A 220 -22.57 -5.29 -7.41
N CYS A 221 -21.52 -5.68 -8.12
CA CYS A 221 -21.28 -5.27 -9.51
C CYS A 221 -22.48 -5.57 -10.41
N LEU A 222 -23.03 -6.78 -10.32
CA LEU A 222 -24.16 -7.24 -11.13
C LEU A 222 -25.52 -6.63 -10.73
N SER A 223 -25.51 -5.64 -9.86
CA SER A 223 -26.70 -4.85 -9.48
C SER A 223 -26.44 -3.34 -9.42
N MET A 224 -25.19 -2.93 -9.13
CA MET A 224 -24.79 -1.53 -8.94
C MET A 224 -23.88 -1.01 -10.06
N SER A 225 -23.52 -1.85 -11.03
CA SER A 225 -22.73 -1.59 -12.24
C SER A 225 -21.26 -1.28 -12.02
N LYS A 226 -20.89 -0.34 -11.18
CA LYS A 226 -19.51 0.06 -10.88
C LYS A 226 -19.26 0.04 -9.38
N VAL A 227 -18.45 -0.87 -8.93
CA VAL A 227 -18.16 -1.06 -7.51
C VAL A 227 -16.66 -1.31 -7.30
N TYR A 228 -16.17 -1.06 -6.09
CA TYR A 228 -14.84 -1.48 -5.71
C TYR A 228 -14.81 -1.85 -4.21
N THR A 229 -13.91 -2.75 -3.86
CA THR A 229 -13.50 -2.96 -2.48
C THR A 229 -12.09 -2.45 -2.28
N PHE A 230 -11.79 -1.91 -1.11
CA PHE A 230 -10.46 -1.51 -0.68
C PHE A 230 -10.34 -1.89 0.79
N GLY A 231 -9.66 -2.99 1.04
CA GLY A 231 -9.61 -3.59 2.37
C GLY A 231 -8.52 -4.62 2.55
N PRO A 232 -8.38 -5.16 3.78
CA PRO A 232 -7.37 -6.13 4.12
C PRO A 232 -7.64 -7.49 3.47
N THR A 233 -6.57 -8.14 3.05
CA THR A 233 -6.52 -9.51 2.55
C THR A 233 -5.39 -10.27 3.22
N PHE A 234 -5.48 -11.61 3.24
CA PHE A 234 -4.61 -12.45 4.04
C PHE A 234 -4.15 -13.66 3.24
N ARG A 235 -2.86 -13.99 3.29
CA ARG A 235 -2.29 -15.18 2.66
C ARG A 235 -1.34 -15.87 3.63
N ALA A 236 -1.58 -17.17 3.90
CA ALA A 236 -0.78 -17.98 4.81
C ALA A 236 0.47 -18.57 4.16
N GLU A 237 0.93 -17.98 3.05
CA GLU A 237 2.11 -18.42 2.33
C GLU A 237 3.37 -18.35 3.19
N ASN A 238 4.12 -19.45 3.26
CA ASN A 238 5.41 -19.49 3.95
C ASN A 238 6.52 -18.87 3.07
N SER A 239 6.35 -17.59 2.70
CA SER A 239 7.27 -16.85 1.86
C SER A 239 8.04 -15.80 2.64
N HIS A 240 9.37 -15.80 2.47
CA HIS A 240 10.28 -14.85 3.12
C HIS A 240 10.81 -13.77 2.17
N THR A 241 10.24 -13.62 0.97
CA THR A 241 10.68 -12.62 0.00
C THR A 241 10.35 -11.20 0.42
N SER A 242 10.94 -10.21 -0.23
CA SER A 242 10.67 -8.79 -0.01
C SER A 242 9.30 -8.32 -0.53
N ARG A 243 8.56 -9.18 -1.24
CA ARG A 243 7.30 -8.86 -1.90
C ARG A 243 6.08 -9.46 -1.22
N HIS A 244 6.24 -10.29 -0.16
CA HIS A 244 5.16 -11.01 0.49
C HIS A 244 4.93 -10.53 1.93
N LEU A 245 3.66 -10.42 2.26
CA LEU A 245 3.11 -10.17 3.59
C LEU A 245 1.96 -11.16 3.81
N ALA A 246 1.75 -11.57 5.07
CA ALA A 246 0.61 -12.40 5.44
C ALA A 246 -0.69 -11.59 5.55
N GLU A 247 -0.59 -10.29 5.77
CA GLU A 247 -1.68 -9.31 5.78
C GLU A 247 -1.28 -8.11 4.94
N PHE A 248 -2.11 -7.71 3.98
CA PHE A 248 -1.91 -6.56 3.10
C PHE A 248 -3.26 -6.05 2.61
N TRP A 249 -3.27 -4.92 1.90
CA TRP A 249 -4.52 -4.33 1.39
C TRP A 249 -4.61 -4.47 -0.12
N MET A 250 -5.83 -4.81 -0.58
CA MET A 250 -6.15 -4.89 -2.02
C MET A 250 -7.16 -3.80 -2.40
N VAL A 251 -6.99 -3.26 -3.60
CA VAL A 251 -7.97 -2.43 -4.31
C VAL A 251 -8.51 -3.26 -5.44
N GLU A 252 -9.81 -3.54 -5.44
CA GLU A 252 -10.42 -4.51 -6.36
C GLU A 252 -11.73 -3.91 -6.94
N PRO A 253 -11.66 -3.16 -8.05
CA PRO A 253 -12.84 -2.69 -8.78
C PRO A 253 -13.44 -3.79 -9.64
N GLU A 254 -14.78 -3.69 -9.85
CA GLU A 254 -15.55 -4.50 -10.78
C GLU A 254 -16.53 -3.62 -11.56
N ILE A 255 -16.62 -3.83 -12.88
CA ILE A 255 -17.43 -3.03 -13.80
C ILE A 255 -18.33 -3.96 -14.60
N ALA A 256 -19.65 -3.75 -14.50
CA ALA A 256 -20.63 -4.43 -15.34
C ALA A 256 -20.69 -3.80 -16.75
N PHE A 257 -21.09 -4.60 -17.74
CA PHE A 257 -21.14 -4.24 -19.16
C PHE A 257 -19.79 -3.83 -19.74
N ALA A 258 -18.70 -4.37 -19.19
CA ALA A 258 -17.33 -4.04 -19.55
C ALA A 258 -16.59 -5.24 -20.14
N THR A 259 -15.67 -4.93 -21.03
CA THR A 259 -14.71 -5.86 -21.63
C THR A 259 -13.36 -5.80 -20.92
N LEU A 260 -12.42 -6.66 -21.35
CA LEU A 260 -11.03 -6.59 -20.89
C LEU A 260 -10.36 -5.25 -21.25
N ASP A 261 -10.69 -4.65 -22.40
CA ASP A 261 -10.13 -3.37 -22.82
C ASP A 261 -10.59 -2.22 -21.91
N ASP A 262 -11.86 -2.25 -21.47
CA ASP A 262 -12.39 -1.27 -20.52
C ASP A 262 -11.69 -1.38 -19.16
N ASP A 263 -11.44 -2.61 -18.69
CA ASP A 263 -10.75 -2.90 -17.45
C ASP A 263 -9.29 -2.41 -17.47
N ALA A 264 -8.61 -2.67 -18.59
CA ALA A 264 -7.25 -2.21 -18.80
C ALA A 264 -7.15 -0.68 -18.91
N ALA A 265 -8.15 -0.02 -19.48
CA ALA A 265 -8.21 1.45 -19.53
C ALA A 265 -8.43 2.04 -18.13
N LEU A 266 -9.29 1.41 -17.30
CA LEU A 266 -9.50 1.81 -15.91
C LEU A 266 -8.23 1.65 -15.07
N ALA A 267 -7.51 0.53 -15.22
CA ALA A 267 -6.25 0.27 -14.52
C ALA A 267 -5.18 1.33 -14.84
N GLU A 268 -5.03 1.70 -16.12
CA GLU A 268 -4.13 2.77 -16.55
C GLU A 268 -4.53 4.12 -15.94
N ALA A 269 -5.81 4.48 -15.98
CA ALA A 269 -6.30 5.74 -15.44
C ALA A 269 -6.12 5.84 -13.92
N LEU A 270 -6.39 4.76 -13.18
CA LEU A 270 -6.18 4.70 -11.73
C LEU A 270 -4.72 4.92 -11.36
N LEU A 271 -3.79 4.20 -12.01
CA LEU A 271 -2.35 4.34 -11.72
C LEU A 271 -1.86 5.77 -11.99
N LYS A 272 -2.24 6.36 -13.12
CA LYS A 272 -1.89 7.74 -13.47
C LYS A 272 -2.45 8.73 -12.46
N HIS A 273 -3.69 8.57 -12.02
CA HIS A 273 -4.33 9.46 -11.05
C HIS A 273 -3.63 9.39 -9.68
N VAL A 274 -3.40 8.20 -9.16
CA VAL A 274 -2.79 8.00 -7.83
C VAL A 274 -1.35 8.51 -7.81
N ILE A 275 -0.56 8.20 -8.84
CA ILE A 275 0.83 8.66 -8.96
C ILE A 275 0.89 10.18 -9.10
N SER A 276 0.02 10.78 -9.91
CA SER A 276 -0.06 12.25 -10.05
C SER A 276 -0.39 12.93 -8.72
N ALA A 277 -1.33 12.37 -7.94
CA ALA A 277 -1.65 12.91 -6.62
C ALA A 277 -0.44 12.89 -5.67
N VAL A 278 0.34 11.80 -5.67
CA VAL A 278 1.56 11.72 -4.85
C VAL A 278 2.62 12.73 -5.29
N LEU A 279 2.88 12.84 -6.59
CA LEU A 279 3.87 13.78 -7.12
C LEU A 279 3.51 15.24 -6.79
N ASN A 280 2.21 15.58 -6.77
CA ASN A 280 1.73 16.91 -6.47
C ASN A 280 1.68 17.21 -4.95
N ASP A 281 1.15 16.29 -4.14
CA ASP A 281 0.80 16.55 -2.75
C ASP A 281 1.89 16.15 -1.75
N CYS A 282 2.88 15.34 -2.20
CA CYS A 282 3.99 14.84 -1.38
C CYS A 282 5.36 15.20 -1.96
N SER A 283 5.51 16.35 -2.62
CA SER A 283 6.74 16.75 -3.33
C SER A 283 8.00 16.66 -2.47
N ASP A 284 7.95 17.11 -1.22
CA ASP A 284 9.10 17.10 -0.30
C ASP A 284 9.45 15.68 0.14
N ASP A 285 8.43 14.85 0.44
CA ASP A 285 8.62 13.44 0.76
C ASP A 285 9.21 12.66 -0.43
N MET A 286 8.74 12.95 -1.65
CA MET A 286 9.23 12.31 -2.87
C MET A 286 10.65 12.75 -3.23
N ALA A 287 11.01 14.01 -3.01
CA ALA A 287 12.38 14.50 -3.14
C ALA A 287 13.33 13.79 -2.16
N PHE A 288 12.87 13.52 -0.93
CA PHE A 288 13.62 12.73 0.04
C PHE A 288 13.82 11.28 -0.46
N PHE A 289 12.78 10.61 -0.98
CA PHE A 289 12.91 9.25 -1.51
C PHE A 289 13.89 9.21 -2.68
N GLN A 290 13.83 10.16 -3.60
CA GLN A 290 14.79 10.27 -4.71
C GLN A 290 16.23 10.43 -4.20
N GLN A 291 16.45 11.27 -3.20
CA GLN A 291 17.79 11.53 -2.68
C GLN A 291 18.37 10.37 -1.86
N ARG A 292 17.54 9.60 -1.17
CA ARG A 292 17.99 8.69 -0.11
C ARG A 292 17.67 7.22 -0.34
N VAL A 293 16.74 6.91 -1.22
CA VAL A 293 16.24 5.55 -1.43
C VAL A 293 16.49 5.10 -2.88
N ASP A 294 15.92 5.80 -3.86
CA ASP A 294 15.99 5.44 -5.28
C ASP A 294 16.06 6.71 -6.13
N ASP A 295 17.25 6.98 -6.70
CA ASP A 295 17.51 8.20 -7.48
C ASP A 295 16.73 8.28 -8.80
N THR A 296 16.11 7.17 -9.22
CA THR A 296 15.29 7.08 -10.44
C THR A 296 13.80 7.25 -10.18
N VAL A 297 13.35 7.27 -8.92
CA VAL A 297 11.92 7.17 -8.57
C VAL A 297 11.05 8.24 -9.23
N LEU A 298 11.46 9.51 -9.22
CA LEU A 298 10.64 10.59 -9.81
C LEU A 298 10.53 10.46 -11.33
N SER A 299 11.63 10.16 -12.02
CA SER A 299 11.61 10.00 -13.48
C SER A 299 10.79 8.78 -13.91
N ARG A 300 10.87 7.68 -13.13
CA ARG A 300 10.08 6.47 -13.37
C ARG A 300 8.58 6.73 -13.19
N LEU A 301 8.19 7.41 -12.13
CA LEU A 301 6.79 7.76 -11.86
C LEU A 301 6.24 8.76 -12.89
N GLN A 302 7.02 9.77 -13.28
CA GLN A 302 6.64 10.71 -14.32
C GLN A 302 6.43 9.99 -15.65
N GLY A 303 7.27 9.00 -15.97
CA GLY A 303 7.13 8.17 -17.17
C GLY A 303 5.80 7.40 -17.23
N ILE A 304 5.25 6.97 -16.08
CA ILE A 304 3.91 6.34 -16.03
C ILE A 304 2.81 7.34 -16.34
N VAL A 305 2.92 8.55 -15.79
CA VAL A 305 1.90 9.61 -15.98
C VAL A 305 1.87 10.10 -17.43
N ASP A 306 3.04 10.28 -18.04
CA ASP A 306 3.19 10.93 -19.35
C ASP A 306 2.91 10.01 -20.55
N HIS A 307 3.03 8.69 -20.39
CA HIS A 307 2.92 7.76 -21.51
C HIS A 307 1.67 6.89 -21.41
N ASN A 308 1.08 6.55 -22.56
CA ASN A 308 0.07 5.51 -22.63
C ASN A 308 0.73 4.14 -22.46
N PHE A 309 0.00 3.22 -21.83
CA PHE A 309 0.46 1.85 -21.64
C PHE A 309 0.42 1.10 -22.97
N GLU A 310 1.46 0.35 -23.26
CA GLU A 310 1.50 -0.52 -24.44
C GLU A 310 0.54 -1.68 -24.24
N ARG A 311 -0.04 -2.19 -25.33
CA ARG A 311 -0.90 -3.37 -25.34
C ARG A 311 -0.22 -4.50 -26.09
N MET A 312 -0.22 -5.69 -25.53
CA MET A 312 0.48 -6.85 -26.08
C MET A 312 -0.20 -8.13 -25.61
N THR A 313 -0.38 -9.09 -26.51
CA THR A 313 -0.85 -10.41 -26.10
C THR A 313 0.27 -11.22 -25.44
N TYR A 314 -0.10 -12.16 -24.58
CA TYR A 314 0.86 -13.11 -23.99
C TYR A 314 1.66 -13.86 -25.07
N SER A 315 1.01 -14.27 -26.16
CA SER A 315 1.68 -14.96 -27.25
C SER A 315 2.73 -14.11 -27.97
N GLU A 316 2.49 -12.81 -28.11
CA GLU A 316 3.49 -11.85 -28.62
C GLU A 316 4.62 -11.66 -27.62
N ALA A 317 4.30 -11.50 -26.34
CA ALA A 317 5.27 -11.35 -25.27
C ALA A 317 6.24 -12.55 -25.22
N ILE A 318 5.73 -13.78 -25.26
CA ILE A 318 6.56 -15.00 -25.29
C ILE A 318 7.47 -15.03 -26.53
N LYS A 319 6.96 -14.70 -27.71
CA LYS A 319 7.79 -14.64 -28.93
C LYS A 319 8.92 -13.63 -28.82
N ILE A 320 8.67 -12.48 -28.19
CA ILE A 320 9.68 -11.46 -27.94
C ILE A 320 10.76 -12.01 -27.01
N LEU A 321 10.36 -12.62 -25.89
CA LEU A 321 11.27 -13.20 -24.91
C LEU A 321 12.11 -14.34 -25.50
N GLU A 322 11.54 -15.23 -26.32
CA GLU A 322 12.26 -16.32 -26.99
C GLU A 322 13.32 -15.82 -27.97
N ASN A 323 13.13 -14.64 -28.59
CA ASN A 323 13.99 -14.10 -29.64
C ASN A 323 14.85 -12.92 -29.17
N CYS A 324 14.78 -12.49 -27.92
CA CYS A 324 15.49 -11.30 -27.44
C CYS A 324 17.00 -11.47 -27.27
N GLY A 325 17.50 -12.71 -27.26
CA GLY A 325 18.92 -13.02 -27.05
C GLY A 325 19.43 -12.88 -25.62
N GLU A 326 18.55 -12.54 -24.67
CA GLU A 326 18.87 -12.53 -23.22
C GLU A 326 18.85 -13.96 -22.66
N LYS A 327 19.67 -14.17 -21.65
CA LYS A 327 19.70 -15.44 -20.93
C LYS A 327 18.96 -15.30 -19.61
N PHE A 328 17.76 -15.85 -19.55
CA PHE A 328 16.95 -15.87 -18.34
C PHE A 328 17.32 -17.05 -17.43
N GLU A 329 17.05 -16.91 -16.14
CA GLU A 329 17.18 -17.98 -15.14
C GLU A 329 16.11 -19.05 -15.38
N TYR A 330 14.88 -18.61 -15.69
CA TYR A 330 13.74 -19.47 -15.98
C TYR A 330 13.53 -19.59 -17.51
N PRO A 331 13.48 -20.81 -18.06
CA PRO A 331 13.30 -21.01 -19.50
C PRO A 331 11.97 -20.41 -20.00
N VAL A 332 12.01 -19.78 -21.16
CA VAL A 332 10.82 -19.22 -21.81
C VAL A 332 10.21 -20.24 -22.77
N SER A 333 8.91 -20.47 -22.66
CA SER A 333 8.11 -21.22 -23.62
C SER A 333 6.63 -20.85 -23.48
N TRP A 334 5.84 -21.02 -24.51
CA TRP A 334 4.39 -20.77 -24.44
C TRP A 334 3.73 -21.71 -23.42
N GLY A 335 2.92 -21.15 -22.51
CA GLY A 335 2.21 -21.88 -21.45
C GLY A 335 2.85 -21.75 -20.07
N ILE A 336 3.98 -21.08 -19.92
CA ILE A 336 4.58 -20.82 -18.61
C ILE A 336 3.88 -19.65 -17.91
N ASP A 337 3.91 -19.65 -16.58
CA ASP A 337 3.71 -18.43 -15.82
C ASP A 337 4.99 -17.59 -15.89
N MET A 338 4.88 -16.31 -16.33
CA MET A 338 6.04 -15.45 -16.54
C MET A 338 6.70 -15.12 -15.21
N ALA A 339 8.01 -15.40 -15.11
CA ALA A 339 8.78 -14.95 -13.96
C ALA A 339 9.01 -13.44 -13.99
N SER A 340 9.26 -12.83 -12.83
CA SER A 340 9.49 -11.38 -12.73
C SER A 340 10.63 -10.86 -13.62
N GLU A 341 11.61 -11.67 -13.96
CA GLU A 341 12.68 -11.29 -14.91
C GLU A 341 12.15 -11.10 -16.33
N HIS A 342 11.19 -11.94 -16.75
CA HIS A 342 10.52 -11.85 -18.05
C HIS A 342 9.67 -10.57 -18.14
N GLU A 343 8.86 -10.33 -17.12
CA GLU A 343 7.99 -9.15 -17.01
C GLU A 343 8.80 -7.86 -17.04
N ARG A 344 9.88 -7.80 -16.25
CA ARG A 344 10.77 -6.65 -16.21
C ARG A 344 11.48 -6.44 -17.54
N TYR A 345 11.94 -7.50 -18.19
CA TYR A 345 12.55 -7.37 -19.52
C TYR A 345 11.57 -6.70 -20.51
N LEU A 346 10.33 -7.15 -20.56
CA LEU A 346 9.32 -6.59 -21.44
C LEU A 346 9.07 -5.10 -21.14
N ALA A 347 8.84 -4.75 -19.89
CA ALA A 347 8.50 -3.38 -19.49
C ALA A 347 9.70 -2.42 -19.51
N GLU A 348 10.91 -2.88 -19.12
CA GLU A 348 12.09 -2.02 -18.99
C GLU A 348 12.94 -1.95 -20.26
N LYS A 349 13.25 -3.12 -20.86
CA LYS A 349 14.21 -3.18 -21.98
C LYS A 349 13.53 -3.17 -23.34
N HIS A 350 12.42 -3.90 -23.49
CA HIS A 350 11.76 -4.02 -24.77
C HIS A 350 10.93 -2.78 -25.11
N VAL A 351 10.06 -2.34 -24.21
CA VAL A 351 9.14 -1.20 -24.44
C VAL A 351 9.60 0.09 -23.75
N GLY A 352 10.20 0.00 -22.58
CA GLY A 352 10.67 1.17 -21.81
C GLY A 352 9.55 1.96 -21.13
N ARG A 353 8.34 1.38 -21.00
CA ARG A 353 7.15 1.97 -20.39
C ARG A 353 6.20 0.87 -19.92
N PRO A 354 5.11 1.19 -19.16
CA PRO A 354 4.16 0.17 -18.75
C PRO A 354 3.49 -0.53 -19.93
N ILE A 355 3.21 -1.83 -19.73
CA ILE A 355 2.58 -2.71 -20.71
C ILE A 355 1.38 -3.38 -20.06
N VAL A 356 0.31 -3.56 -20.79
CA VAL A 356 -0.77 -4.49 -20.46
C VAL A 356 -0.61 -5.73 -21.33
N VAL A 357 -0.27 -6.84 -20.72
CA VAL A 357 -0.19 -8.16 -21.38
C VAL A 357 -1.53 -8.86 -21.21
N THR A 358 -2.11 -9.35 -22.32
CA THR A 358 -3.45 -9.95 -22.33
C THR A 358 -3.45 -11.37 -22.86
N ASP A 359 -4.58 -12.06 -22.72
CA ASP A 359 -4.87 -13.35 -23.36
C ASP A 359 -3.90 -14.47 -22.97
N TYR A 360 -3.84 -14.72 -21.66
CA TYR A 360 -3.00 -15.76 -21.08
C TYR A 360 -3.54 -17.18 -21.31
N PRO A 361 -2.66 -18.20 -21.32
CA PRO A 361 -3.10 -19.60 -21.36
C PRO A 361 -4.07 -19.94 -20.23
N LYS A 362 -5.16 -20.63 -20.53
CA LYS A 362 -6.22 -20.96 -19.56
C LYS A 362 -5.75 -21.85 -18.42
N GLU A 363 -4.71 -22.64 -18.65
CA GLU A 363 -4.17 -23.60 -17.68
C GLU A 363 -3.46 -22.96 -16.50
N ILE A 364 -2.97 -21.73 -16.68
CA ILE A 364 -2.23 -20.98 -15.64
C ILE A 364 -3.04 -19.86 -14.99
N LYS A 365 -4.32 -19.73 -15.35
CA LYS A 365 -5.20 -18.67 -14.84
C LYS A 365 -6.47 -19.25 -14.21
N ALA A 366 -7.05 -18.49 -13.28
CA ALA A 366 -8.17 -18.92 -12.44
C ALA A 366 -9.44 -19.26 -13.24
N PHE A 367 -10.30 -20.07 -12.64
CA PHE A 367 -11.50 -20.64 -13.26
C PHE A 367 -12.53 -19.59 -13.69
N TYR A 368 -12.60 -18.46 -13.00
CA TYR A 368 -13.57 -17.39 -13.24
C TYR A 368 -13.23 -16.45 -14.40
N MET A 369 -12.06 -16.59 -15.00
CA MET A 369 -11.65 -15.75 -16.12
C MET A 369 -12.28 -16.23 -17.42
N ARG A 370 -12.80 -15.28 -18.22
CA ARG A 370 -13.54 -15.58 -19.47
C ARG A 370 -12.68 -16.34 -20.47
N LEU A 371 -13.16 -17.51 -20.90
CA LEU A 371 -12.51 -18.29 -21.94
C LEU A 371 -12.69 -17.60 -23.29
N ASN A 372 -11.59 -17.33 -24.00
CA ASN A 372 -11.61 -16.75 -25.35
C ASN A 372 -12.12 -17.74 -26.40
N ASP A 373 -12.49 -17.22 -27.58
CA ASP A 373 -13.06 -18.03 -28.65
C ASP A 373 -12.08 -19.06 -29.25
N ASP A 374 -10.78 -18.90 -28.98
CA ASP A 374 -9.74 -19.87 -29.35
C ASP A 374 -9.72 -21.11 -28.46
N GLU A 375 -10.50 -21.13 -27.37
CA GLU A 375 -10.59 -22.18 -26.35
C GLU A 375 -9.25 -22.54 -25.67
N ARG A 376 -8.20 -21.74 -25.88
CA ARG A 376 -6.83 -21.94 -25.37
C ARG A 376 -6.41 -20.86 -24.39
N THR A 377 -6.92 -19.64 -24.58
CA THR A 377 -6.57 -18.50 -23.77
C THR A 377 -7.79 -17.97 -23.01
N VAL A 378 -7.54 -17.17 -22.00
CA VAL A 378 -8.56 -16.45 -21.22
C VAL A 378 -8.32 -14.95 -21.32
N ALA A 379 -9.40 -14.16 -21.23
CA ALA A 379 -9.38 -12.71 -21.22
C ALA A 379 -8.83 -12.19 -19.88
N ALA A 380 -7.60 -12.57 -19.55
CA ALA A 380 -6.82 -12.09 -18.42
C ALA A 380 -5.91 -10.95 -18.85
N MET A 381 -5.55 -10.08 -17.94
CA MET A 381 -4.52 -9.07 -18.13
C MET A 381 -3.61 -8.96 -16.92
N ASP A 382 -2.34 -8.67 -17.17
CA ASP A 382 -1.39 -8.22 -16.17
C ASP A 382 -0.79 -6.88 -16.61
N VAL A 383 -0.83 -5.86 -15.75
CA VAL A 383 -0.16 -4.58 -16.00
C VAL A 383 1.25 -4.67 -15.46
N LEU A 384 2.22 -4.60 -16.36
CA LEU A 384 3.64 -4.64 -16.04
C LEU A 384 4.22 -3.23 -16.04
N ALA A 385 4.94 -2.87 -14.99
CA ALA A 385 5.61 -1.57 -14.88
C ALA A 385 7.13 -1.72 -14.78
N PRO A 386 7.91 -0.78 -15.38
CA PRO A 386 9.36 -0.76 -15.23
C PRO A 386 9.79 -0.72 -13.76
N GLY A 387 10.75 -1.56 -13.37
CA GLY A 387 11.29 -1.64 -12.00
C GLY A 387 10.60 -2.65 -11.09
N ILE A 388 9.38 -3.11 -11.42
CA ILE A 388 8.62 -4.02 -10.55
C ILE A 388 8.13 -5.29 -11.26
N GLY A 389 7.79 -5.22 -12.54
CA GLY A 389 7.04 -6.26 -13.25
C GLY A 389 5.54 -6.09 -13.02
N GLU A 390 4.80 -7.16 -12.74
CA GLU A 390 3.37 -7.11 -12.48
C GLU A 390 3.03 -6.21 -11.28
N ILE A 391 2.10 -5.26 -11.50
CA ILE A 391 1.56 -4.35 -10.49
C ILE A 391 0.04 -4.47 -10.32
N ILE A 392 -0.66 -4.85 -11.37
CA ILE A 392 -2.10 -5.14 -11.41
C ILE A 392 -2.32 -6.44 -12.17
N GLY A 393 -3.15 -7.31 -11.63
CA GLY A 393 -3.70 -8.48 -12.32
C GLY A 393 -5.22 -8.37 -12.43
N GLY A 394 -5.79 -8.64 -13.61
CA GLY A 394 -7.23 -8.51 -13.85
C GLY A 394 -7.76 -9.44 -14.93
N SER A 395 -9.07 -9.42 -15.13
CA SER A 395 -9.70 -10.16 -16.22
C SER A 395 -11.12 -9.70 -16.51
N GLN A 396 -11.59 -9.97 -17.72
CA GLN A 396 -13.01 -10.12 -17.94
C GLN A 396 -13.46 -11.43 -17.28
N ARG A 397 -14.62 -11.41 -16.62
CA ARG A 397 -15.15 -12.55 -15.89
C ARG A 397 -15.97 -13.45 -16.79
N GLU A 398 -15.99 -14.76 -16.52
CA GLU A 398 -16.80 -15.70 -17.28
C GLU A 398 -18.28 -15.51 -16.95
N GLU A 399 -19.03 -15.03 -17.92
CA GLU A 399 -20.48 -14.79 -17.80
C GLU A 399 -21.34 -16.00 -18.22
N ARG A 400 -20.77 -16.97 -18.94
CA ARG A 400 -21.45 -18.16 -19.44
C ARG A 400 -21.40 -19.27 -18.39
N LEU A 401 -22.55 -19.66 -17.85
CA LEU A 401 -22.64 -20.62 -16.73
C LEU A 401 -22.06 -21.99 -17.09
N ASP A 402 -22.33 -22.48 -18.30
CA ASP A 402 -21.86 -23.78 -18.77
C ASP A 402 -20.33 -23.84 -18.91
N VAL A 403 -19.73 -22.75 -19.37
CA VAL A 403 -18.27 -22.62 -19.49
C VAL A 403 -17.63 -22.47 -18.11
N LEU A 404 -18.23 -21.68 -17.22
CA LEU A 404 -17.78 -21.55 -15.83
C LEU A 404 -17.81 -22.89 -15.11
N ASP A 405 -18.93 -23.62 -15.22
CA ASP A 405 -19.12 -24.94 -14.61
C ASP A 405 -18.12 -25.99 -15.15
N ALA A 406 -17.73 -25.89 -16.41
CA ALA A 406 -16.73 -26.80 -16.98
C ALA A 406 -15.31 -26.61 -16.43
N ARG A 407 -15.05 -25.44 -15.79
CA ARG A 407 -13.76 -25.10 -15.17
C ARG A 407 -13.76 -25.26 -13.65
N MET A 408 -14.86 -25.69 -13.06
CA MET A 408 -15.01 -25.94 -11.62
C MET A 408 -15.18 -27.42 -11.36
N ASP A 409 -14.55 -27.95 -10.31
CA ASP A 409 -14.86 -29.28 -9.79
C ASP A 409 -16.21 -29.27 -9.01
N ASP A 410 -16.68 -30.46 -8.62
CA ASP A 410 -18.00 -30.57 -7.98
C ASP A 410 -18.04 -29.91 -6.59
N GLN A 411 -16.95 -29.97 -5.83
CA GLN A 411 -16.86 -29.32 -4.51
C GLN A 411 -16.94 -27.80 -4.65
N LEU A 412 -16.17 -27.24 -5.57
CA LEU A 412 -16.16 -25.78 -5.82
C LEU A 412 -17.53 -25.27 -6.30
N LYS A 413 -18.26 -26.10 -7.10
CA LYS A 413 -19.65 -25.79 -7.50
C LYS A 413 -20.63 -25.74 -6.33
N GLU A 414 -20.43 -26.63 -5.34
CA GLU A 414 -21.23 -26.65 -4.12
C GLU A 414 -20.91 -25.43 -3.23
N ASP A 415 -19.65 -25.14 -3.02
CA ASP A 415 -19.18 -24.03 -2.17
C ASP A 415 -19.55 -22.67 -2.75
N LEU A 416 -19.50 -22.55 -4.09
CA LEU A 416 -19.79 -21.30 -4.83
C LEU A 416 -21.16 -21.31 -5.52
N TRP A 417 -22.16 -22.02 -4.97
CA TRP A 417 -23.52 -22.07 -5.54
C TRP A 417 -24.10 -20.66 -5.78
N TRP A 418 -23.87 -19.73 -4.86
CA TRP A 418 -24.31 -18.34 -4.91
C TRP A 418 -23.59 -17.54 -6.02
N TYR A 419 -22.34 -17.82 -6.28
CA TYR A 419 -21.56 -17.20 -7.37
C TYR A 419 -22.07 -17.66 -8.74
N ARG A 420 -22.44 -18.93 -8.86
CA ARG A 420 -23.08 -19.49 -10.05
C ARG A 420 -24.46 -18.90 -10.32
N ASP A 421 -25.20 -18.53 -9.27
CA ASP A 421 -26.49 -17.85 -9.41
C ASP A 421 -26.39 -16.49 -10.09
N LEU A 422 -25.27 -15.78 -9.93
CA LEU A 422 -24.99 -14.55 -10.67
C LEU A 422 -24.99 -14.75 -12.20
N ARG A 423 -24.71 -15.97 -12.66
CA ARG A 423 -24.76 -16.33 -14.09
C ARG A 423 -26.12 -16.82 -14.53
N ARG A 424 -26.97 -17.24 -13.59
CA ARG A 424 -28.34 -17.67 -13.88
C ARG A 424 -29.34 -16.53 -13.96
N TYR A 425 -29.13 -15.47 -13.18
CA TYR A 425 -30.10 -14.44 -12.94
C TYR A 425 -29.64 -13.07 -13.47
N GLY A 426 -29.69 -12.89 -14.81
CA GLY A 426 -29.42 -11.61 -15.44
C GLY A 426 -27.94 -11.23 -15.52
N THR A 427 -27.11 -12.23 -15.87
CA THR A 427 -25.67 -12.01 -16.08
C THR A 427 -25.39 -11.02 -17.23
N VAL A 428 -24.26 -10.34 -17.12
CA VAL A 428 -23.71 -9.46 -18.15
C VAL A 428 -22.22 -9.66 -18.25
N PRO A 429 -21.56 -9.32 -19.39
CA PRO A 429 -20.11 -9.16 -19.42
C PRO A 429 -19.68 -8.18 -18.32
N HIS A 430 -18.69 -8.56 -17.53
CA HIS A 430 -18.13 -7.72 -16.48
C HIS A 430 -16.65 -8.03 -16.31
N ALA A 431 -15.91 -7.07 -15.79
CA ALA A 431 -14.47 -7.14 -15.68
C ALA A 431 -13.97 -6.40 -14.44
N GLY A 432 -12.81 -6.77 -13.98
CA GLY A 432 -12.19 -6.13 -12.82
C GLY A 432 -10.76 -6.59 -12.59
N PHE A 433 -10.07 -5.92 -11.69
CA PHE A 433 -8.68 -6.21 -11.39
C PHE A 433 -8.36 -6.13 -9.90
N GLY A 434 -7.23 -6.67 -9.51
CA GLY A 434 -6.64 -6.54 -8.18
C GLY A 434 -5.35 -5.73 -8.21
N LEU A 435 -5.24 -4.76 -7.31
CA LEU A 435 -4.05 -3.95 -7.07
C LEU A 435 -3.61 -4.08 -5.62
N GLY A 436 -2.43 -4.68 -5.38
CA GLY A 436 -1.83 -4.72 -4.05
C GLY A 436 -1.34 -3.34 -3.61
N PHE A 437 -1.97 -2.78 -2.58
CA PHE A 437 -1.70 -1.41 -2.14
C PHE A 437 -0.28 -1.21 -1.63
N GLU A 438 0.25 -2.15 -0.84
CA GLU A 438 1.64 -2.11 -0.35
C GLU A 438 2.66 -2.27 -1.48
N ARG A 439 2.33 -3.07 -2.51
CA ARG A 439 3.19 -3.22 -3.70
C ARG A 439 3.28 -1.89 -4.47
N LEU A 440 2.14 -1.23 -4.68
CA LEU A 440 2.12 0.10 -5.29
C LEU A 440 2.86 1.14 -4.44
N LEU A 441 2.67 1.13 -3.11
CA LEU A 441 3.35 2.08 -2.22
C LEU A 441 4.87 1.86 -2.19
N ALA A 442 5.34 0.61 -2.19
CA ALA A 442 6.76 0.30 -2.32
C ALA A 442 7.32 0.81 -3.66
N TYR A 443 6.59 0.60 -4.75
CA TYR A 443 6.94 1.09 -6.07
C TYR A 443 7.05 2.62 -6.13
N VAL A 444 6.05 3.32 -5.57
CA VAL A 444 5.98 4.79 -5.57
C VAL A 444 7.09 5.41 -4.72
N THR A 445 7.47 4.79 -3.61
CA THR A 445 8.51 5.31 -2.70
C THR A 445 9.92 4.81 -3.02
N GLY A 446 10.06 3.85 -3.94
CA GLY A 446 11.34 3.19 -4.23
C GLY A 446 11.81 2.23 -3.14
N MET A 447 10.94 1.89 -2.16
CA MET A 447 11.27 0.96 -1.08
C MET A 447 11.33 -0.48 -1.60
N GLU A 448 12.41 -1.19 -1.29
CA GLU A 448 12.67 -2.54 -1.81
C GLU A 448 11.84 -3.64 -1.13
N ASN A 449 11.27 -3.36 0.04
CA ASN A 449 10.61 -4.37 0.87
C ASN A 449 9.24 -3.88 1.36
N VAL A 450 8.18 -4.63 1.02
CA VAL A 450 6.80 -4.30 1.44
C VAL A 450 6.61 -4.26 2.96
N ARG A 451 7.49 -4.90 3.75
CA ARG A 451 7.48 -4.82 5.23
C ARG A 451 7.77 -3.42 5.75
N ASP A 452 8.38 -2.57 4.92
CA ASP A 452 8.76 -1.22 5.30
C ASP A 452 7.71 -0.17 4.89
N VAL A 453 6.66 -0.56 4.16
CA VAL A 453 5.60 0.36 3.74
C VAL A 453 4.24 0.09 4.41
N ILE A 454 4.13 -0.95 5.22
CA ILE A 454 2.97 -1.21 6.06
C ILE A 454 3.28 -0.86 7.52
N PRO A 455 2.32 -0.33 8.32
CA PRO A 455 2.59 0.09 9.70
C PRO A 455 3.17 -1.02 10.59
N PHE A 456 2.55 -2.19 10.58
CA PHE A 456 2.94 -3.36 11.36
C PHE A 456 2.94 -4.59 10.46
N PRO A 457 4.10 -5.02 9.93
CA PRO A 457 4.17 -6.14 9.00
C PRO A 457 3.82 -7.47 9.68
N ARG A 458 3.03 -8.30 9.00
CA ARG A 458 2.72 -9.68 9.37
C ARG A 458 3.42 -10.62 8.40
N THR A 459 4.29 -11.46 8.91
CA THR A 459 5.09 -12.41 8.11
C THR A 459 5.28 -13.70 8.89
N PRO A 460 5.70 -14.81 8.24
CA PRO A 460 6.02 -16.04 8.95
C PRO A 460 6.94 -15.78 10.15
N GLY A 461 6.53 -16.28 11.34
CA GLY A 461 7.28 -16.12 12.59
C GLY A 461 7.24 -14.73 13.23
N HIS A 462 6.46 -13.77 12.68
CA HIS A 462 6.41 -12.40 13.21
C HIS A 462 5.00 -11.80 13.14
N ALA A 463 4.44 -11.53 14.31
CA ALA A 463 3.15 -10.85 14.50
C ALA A 463 3.18 -9.93 15.75
N GLU A 464 4.35 -9.43 16.13
CA GLU A 464 4.55 -8.49 17.23
C GLU A 464 3.86 -7.14 16.94
N PHE A 465 3.38 -6.49 18.00
CA PHE A 465 2.61 -5.23 18.04
C PHE A 465 1.10 -5.39 17.78
#